data_a4ca277eea6ebc4fed199430d35a166a
#
_entry.id   a4ca277eea6ebc4fed199430d35a166a
#
_cell.length_a   1.000
_cell.length_b   1.000
_cell.length_c   1.000
_cell.angle_alpha   90.00
_cell.angle_beta   90.00
_cell.angle_gamma   90.00
#
_symmetry.space_group_name_H-M   'P 1'
#
loop_
_entity.id
_entity.type
_entity.pdbx_description
1 polymer ?
#
loop_
_entity_poly.entity_id
_entity_poly.type
_entity_poly.pdbx_seq_one_letter_code
_entity_poly.pdbx_strand_id
1 'polypeptide(L)'
;MKKNLYTLLILAAVSFMLTACTVEREPVFNPENAVPSVLDPVTDYELSDSVDVFAELTFTPADFGIATAKSYTAYVDLAGNSFASQVSIGTIIGTPDVAKDTLVIESADFNSALMNL
;
A
#
# COMPACT_ATOMS: atom_id res chain seq x y z
N MET A 1 -42.23 -49.50 1.44
CA MET A 1 -42.05 -48.30 0.59
C MET A 1 -41.81 -47.02 1.42
N LYS A 2 -42.57 -46.72 2.45
CA LYS A 2 -42.39 -45.49 3.23
C LYS A 2 -41.02 -45.39 3.95
N LYS A 3 -40.47 -46.50 4.47
CA LYS A 3 -39.17 -46.53 5.17
C LYS A 3 -37.98 -46.16 4.25
N ASN A 4 -38.01 -46.61 3.00
CA ASN A 4 -36.93 -46.31 2.04
C ASN A 4 -36.96 -44.84 1.58
N LEU A 5 -38.14 -44.22 1.54
CA LEU A 5 -38.29 -42.81 1.19
C LEU A 5 -37.66 -41.88 2.24
N TYR A 6 -37.84 -42.18 3.53
CA TYR A 6 -37.21 -41.41 4.60
C TYR A 6 -35.70 -41.56 4.61
N THR A 7 -35.18 -42.75 4.34
CA THR A 7 -33.72 -42.99 4.27
C THR A 7 -33.10 -42.21 3.11
N LEU A 8 -33.78 -42.16 1.95
CA LEU A 8 -33.32 -41.41 0.79
C LEU A 8 -33.34 -39.89 1.05
N LEU A 9 -34.36 -39.40 1.75
CA LEU A 9 -34.54 -37.99 2.09
C LEU A 9 -33.48 -37.52 3.10
N ILE A 10 -33.11 -38.35 4.08
CA ILE A 10 -32.06 -38.09 5.06
C ILE A 10 -30.70 -38.08 4.35
N LEU A 11 -30.45 -39.01 3.41
CA LEU A 11 -29.19 -39.05 2.68
C LEU A 11 -28.98 -37.81 1.80
N ALA A 12 -30.06 -37.31 1.15
CA ALA A 12 -30.05 -36.10 0.37
C ALA A 12 -29.80 -34.86 1.24
N ALA A 13 -30.40 -34.78 2.43
CA ALA A 13 -30.18 -33.66 3.35
C ALA A 13 -28.73 -33.58 3.88
N VAL A 14 -28.13 -34.74 4.17
CA VAL A 14 -26.72 -34.81 4.63
C VAL A 14 -25.77 -34.41 3.51
N SER A 15 -26.05 -34.74 2.27
CA SER A 15 -25.24 -34.34 1.11
C SER A 15 -25.24 -32.82 0.88
N PHE A 16 -26.36 -32.14 1.18
CA PHE A 16 -26.44 -30.67 1.07
C PHE A 16 -25.66 -29.93 2.15
N MET A 17 -25.45 -30.54 3.32
CA MET A 17 -24.67 -29.90 4.40
C MET A 17 -23.15 -29.94 4.19
N LEU A 18 -22.65 -30.81 3.30
CA LEU A 18 -21.22 -30.94 3.05
C LEU A 18 -20.68 -29.93 2.03
N THR A 19 -21.54 -29.19 1.32
CA THR A 19 -21.12 -28.20 0.33
C THR A 19 -21.04 -26.76 0.87
N ALA A 20 -21.32 -26.54 2.15
CA ALA A 20 -21.36 -25.22 2.77
C ALA A 20 -20.04 -24.78 3.42
N CYS A 21 -18.94 -25.51 3.23
CA CYS A 21 -17.62 -25.00 3.56
C CYS A 21 -17.05 -24.21 2.37
N THR A 22 -17.51 -23.00 2.18
CA THR A 22 -16.69 -21.99 1.51
C THR A 22 -15.53 -21.70 2.46
N VAL A 23 -14.37 -22.28 2.17
CA VAL A 23 -13.13 -21.85 2.80
C VAL A 23 -12.96 -20.38 2.39
N GLU A 24 -13.30 -19.46 3.29
CA GLU A 24 -12.81 -18.08 3.16
C GLU A 24 -11.29 -18.20 3.09
N ARG A 25 -10.76 -17.94 1.92
CA ARG A 25 -9.31 -17.85 1.76
C ARG A 25 -8.88 -16.66 2.60
N GLU A 26 -8.17 -16.94 3.68
CA GLU A 26 -7.51 -15.90 4.43
C GLU A 26 -6.67 -15.06 3.45
N PRO A 27 -6.72 -13.72 3.55
CA PRO A 27 -5.92 -12.87 2.68
C PRO A 27 -4.44 -13.24 2.87
N VAL A 28 -3.80 -13.64 1.77
CA VAL A 28 -2.38 -14.05 1.79
C VAL A 28 -1.54 -12.79 1.68
N PHE A 29 -0.73 -12.53 2.70
CA PHE A 29 0.29 -11.48 2.65
C PHE A 29 1.29 -11.79 1.53
N ASN A 30 1.46 -10.85 0.60
CA ASN A 30 2.43 -10.95 -0.49
C ASN A 30 3.66 -10.06 -0.20
N PRO A 31 4.77 -10.64 0.30
CA PRO A 31 5.96 -9.86 0.64
C PRO A 31 6.73 -9.36 -0.59
N GLU A 32 6.56 -9.96 -1.75
CA GLU A 32 7.31 -9.60 -2.96
C GLU A 32 6.91 -8.22 -3.50
N ASN A 33 5.65 -7.83 -3.33
CA ASN A 33 5.11 -6.55 -3.75
C ASN A 33 4.91 -5.56 -2.58
N ALA A 34 5.49 -5.86 -1.42
CA ALA A 34 5.33 -5.05 -0.22
C ALA A 34 6.17 -3.77 -0.21
N VAL A 35 6.97 -3.52 -1.24
CA VAL A 35 7.83 -2.35 -1.35
C VAL A 35 7.28 -1.41 -2.42
N PRO A 36 7.00 -0.13 -2.08
CA PRO A 36 6.63 0.86 -3.09
C PRO A 36 7.81 1.14 -4.04
N SER A 37 7.50 1.42 -5.30
CA SER A 37 8.49 1.74 -6.31
C SER A 37 8.24 3.16 -6.85
N VAL A 38 9.24 4.02 -6.79
CA VAL A 38 9.18 5.36 -7.39
C VAL A 38 9.30 5.23 -8.91
N LEU A 39 8.34 5.79 -9.64
CA LEU A 39 8.23 5.62 -11.09
C LEU A 39 9.02 6.67 -11.89
N ASP A 40 9.12 7.89 -11.36
CA ASP A 40 9.83 8.99 -12.00
C ASP A 40 10.82 9.63 -11.02
N PRO A 41 12.00 9.04 -10.80
CA PRO A 41 13.03 9.69 -10.00
C PRO A 41 13.51 10.93 -10.74
N VAL A 42 13.17 12.11 -10.24
CA VAL A 42 13.75 13.37 -10.75
C VAL A 42 15.18 13.44 -10.27
N THR A 43 16.08 13.70 -11.20
CA THR A 43 17.53 13.73 -10.95
C THR A 43 18.04 15.10 -10.54
N ASP A 44 17.32 16.17 -10.93
CA ASP A 44 17.72 17.55 -10.66
C ASP A 44 16.49 18.35 -10.20
N TYR A 45 16.57 18.96 -9.02
CA TYR A 45 15.57 19.88 -8.50
C TYR A 45 16.20 21.27 -8.32
N GLU A 46 15.51 22.29 -8.78
CA GLU A 46 15.85 23.67 -8.45
C GLU A 46 15.10 24.11 -7.19
N LEU A 47 15.85 24.54 -6.19
CA LEU A 47 15.26 25.15 -4.99
C LEU A 47 14.78 26.55 -5.34
N SER A 48 13.51 26.80 -5.17
CA SER A 48 12.90 28.11 -5.36
C SER A 48 11.98 28.42 -4.19
N ASP A 49 12.12 29.62 -3.63
CA ASP A 49 11.26 30.16 -2.58
C ASP A 49 9.96 30.75 -3.12
N SER A 50 9.81 30.81 -4.46
CA SER A 50 8.64 31.37 -5.13
C SER A 50 7.62 30.32 -5.60
N VAL A 51 7.88 29.03 -5.31
CA VAL A 51 7.01 27.92 -5.73
C VAL A 51 6.54 27.15 -4.50
N ASP A 52 5.23 26.98 -4.37
CA ASP A 52 4.65 26.28 -3.20
C ASP A 52 4.97 24.79 -3.19
N VAL A 53 5.00 24.16 -4.37
CA VAL A 53 5.30 22.72 -4.54
C VAL A 53 6.74 22.54 -4.99
N PHE A 54 7.53 21.84 -4.20
CA PHE A 54 8.90 21.49 -4.53
C PHE A 54 8.96 20.32 -5.52
N ALA A 55 8.21 19.27 -5.26
CA ALA A 55 8.20 18.05 -6.06
C ALA A 55 6.92 17.25 -5.93
N GLU A 56 6.62 16.48 -6.96
CA GLU A 56 5.58 15.47 -6.96
C GLU A 56 6.23 14.11 -7.20
N LEU A 57 6.17 13.23 -6.20
CA LEU A 57 6.70 11.88 -6.29
C LEU A 57 5.58 10.90 -6.63
N THR A 58 5.56 10.44 -7.88
CA THR A 58 4.63 9.39 -8.31
C THR A 58 5.26 8.02 -8.06
N PHE A 59 4.51 7.13 -7.42
CA PHE A 59 4.98 5.80 -7.07
C PHE A 59 3.91 4.73 -7.25
N THR A 60 4.34 3.48 -7.38
CA THR A 60 3.45 2.32 -7.30
C THR A 60 3.27 1.95 -5.83
N PRO A 61 2.04 1.96 -5.31
CA PRO A 61 1.78 1.56 -3.93
C PRO A 61 2.20 0.11 -3.65
N ALA A 62 2.61 -0.15 -2.41
CA ALA A 62 2.87 -1.51 -1.96
C ALA A 62 1.60 -2.35 -2.02
N ASP A 63 1.69 -3.58 -2.52
CA ASP A 63 0.59 -4.54 -2.55
C ASP A 63 0.84 -5.66 -1.53
N PHE A 64 0.06 -5.67 -0.47
CA PHE A 64 0.13 -6.72 0.57
C PHE A 64 -0.82 -7.89 0.30
N GLY A 65 -1.55 -7.89 -0.83
CA GLY A 65 -2.59 -8.88 -1.12
C GLY A 65 -3.88 -8.68 -0.30
N ILE A 66 -3.95 -7.64 0.51
CA ILE A 66 -5.13 -7.26 1.31
C ILE A 66 -5.40 -5.76 1.16
N ALA A 67 -6.68 -5.41 1.07
CA ALA A 67 -7.10 -4.01 1.06
C ALA A 67 -6.91 -3.42 2.46
N THR A 68 -5.88 -2.62 2.65
CA THR A 68 -5.59 -1.93 3.91
C THR A 68 -5.10 -0.52 3.64
N ALA A 69 -5.38 0.39 4.57
CA ALA A 69 -4.81 1.72 4.53
C ALA A 69 -3.28 1.64 4.73
N LYS A 70 -2.53 2.33 3.87
CA LYS A 70 -1.07 2.37 3.89
C LYS A 70 -0.63 3.82 4.02
N SER A 71 0.39 4.07 4.82
CA SER A 71 1.01 5.39 4.92
C SER A 71 2.38 5.35 4.27
N TYR A 72 2.68 6.36 3.47
CA TYR A 72 3.97 6.53 2.80
C TYR A 72 4.59 7.83 3.25
N THR A 73 5.86 7.78 3.63
CA THR A 73 6.62 8.95 4.05
C THR A 73 7.88 9.05 3.20
N ALA A 74 8.11 10.22 2.62
CA ALA A 74 9.36 10.52 1.95
C ALA A 74 10.38 11.08 2.95
N TYR A 75 11.62 10.67 2.79
CA TYR A 75 12.75 11.14 3.59
C TYR A 75 13.84 11.69 2.71
N VAL A 76 14.57 12.66 3.23
CA VAL A 76 15.80 13.20 2.64
C VAL A 76 16.97 13.00 3.61
N ASP A 77 18.16 12.81 3.06
CA ASP A 77 19.41 12.76 3.81
C ASP A 77 20.56 13.31 2.96
N LEU A 78 21.66 13.63 3.59
CA LEU A 78 22.88 14.05 2.89
C LEU A 78 23.42 12.92 2.02
N ALA A 79 23.92 13.26 0.85
CA ALA A 79 24.51 12.29 -0.07
C ALA A 79 25.67 11.54 0.62
N GLY A 80 25.61 10.20 0.54
CA GLY A 80 26.61 9.33 1.15
C GLY A 80 26.36 8.95 2.61
N ASN A 81 25.31 9.47 3.25
CA ASN A 81 24.97 9.16 4.65
C ASN A 81 24.13 7.89 4.83
N SER A 82 23.71 7.28 3.73
CA SER A 82 22.92 6.02 3.73
C SER A 82 21.65 6.06 4.62
N PHE A 83 20.98 7.22 4.66
CA PHE A 83 19.80 7.49 5.48
C PHE A 83 20.00 7.30 6.99
N ALA A 84 21.22 7.53 7.49
CA ALA A 84 21.54 7.45 8.91
C ALA A 84 20.98 8.62 9.73
N SER A 85 20.74 9.77 9.10
CA SER A 85 20.21 10.99 9.73
C SER A 85 19.05 11.59 8.92
N GLN A 86 18.22 10.72 8.35
CA GLN A 86 17.10 11.10 7.48
C GLN A 86 16.08 12.01 8.15
N VAL A 87 15.57 12.98 7.41
CA VAL A 87 14.49 13.88 7.82
C VAL A 87 13.28 13.67 6.92
N SER A 88 12.08 13.62 7.50
CA SER A 88 10.84 13.49 6.75
C SER A 88 10.52 14.78 6.00
N ILE A 89 10.13 14.66 4.72
CA ILE A 89 9.74 15.78 3.85
C ILE A 89 8.29 15.73 3.38
N GLY A 90 7.56 14.71 3.75
CA GLY A 90 6.13 14.59 3.44
C GLY A 90 5.60 13.21 3.74
N THR A 91 4.31 13.14 4.05
CA THR A 91 3.59 11.90 4.32
C THR A 91 2.22 11.92 3.66
N ILE A 92 1.83 10.82 3.05
CA ILE A 92 0.50 10.61 2.48
C ILE A 92 -0.10 9.30 2.99
N ILE A 93 -1.43 9.30 3.15
CA ILE A 93 -2.19 8.06 3.30
C ILE A 93 -2.56 7.61 1.89
N GLY A 94 -1.99 6.48 1.47
CA GLY A 94 -2.20 5.95 0.13
C GLY A 94 -3.65 5.57 -0.13
N THR A 95 -4.08 5.80 -1.36
CA THR A 95 -5.40 5.40 -1.84
C THR A 95 -5.43 3.88 -2.03
N PRO A 96 -6.41 3.17 -1.47
CA PRO A 96 -6.56 1.73 -1.71
C PRO A 96 -6.81 1.42 -3.20
N ASP A 97 -6.24 0.33 -3.68
CA ASP A 97 -6.51 -0.27 -4.99
C ASP A 97 -6.21 0.62 -6.21
N VAL A 98 -5.32 1.61 -6.06
CA VAL A 98 -4.84 2.40 -7.20
C VAL A 98 -3.52 1.86 -7.74
N ALA A 99 -3.34 1.93 -9.06
CA ALA A 99 -2.11 1.49 -9.70
C ALA A 99 -0.93 2.44 -9.44
N LYS A 100 -1.22 3.72 -9.20
CA LYS A 100 -0.24 4.78 -8.93
C LYS A 100 -0.80 5.74 -7.91
N ASP A 101 0.06 6.27 -7.04
CA ASP A 101 -0.25 7.33 -6.11
C ASP A 101 0.81 8.42 -6.20
N THR A 102 0.51 9.63 -5.71
CA THR A 102 1.42 10.78 -5.81
C THR A 102 1.53 11.48 -4.46
N LEU A 103 2.75 11.59 -3.97
CA LEU A 103 3.10 12.39 -2.81
C LEU A 103 3.57 13.77 -3.28
N VAL A 104 2.85 14.82 -2.87
CA VAL A 104 3.24 16.21 -3.08
C VAL A 104 4.14 16.66 -1.95
N ILE A 105 5.30 17.20 -2.29
CA ILE A 105 6.26 17.76 -1.33
C ILE A 105 6.22 19.28 -1.46
N GLU A 106 5.84 19.94 -0.38
CA GLU A 106 5.81 21.40 -0.31
C GLU A 106 7.23 21.96 -0.13
N SER A 107 7.50 23.11 -0.75
CA SER A 107 8.80 23.78 -0.64
C SER A 107 9.14 24.17 0.79
N ALA A 108 8.16 24.54 1.59
CA ALA A 108 8.33 24.88 2.99
C ALA A 108 8.79 23.67 3.83
N ASP A 109 8.21 22.51 3.60
CA ASP A 109 8.57 21.26 4.29
C ASP A 109 9.97 20.81 3.90
N PHE A 110 10.31 20.90 2.61
CA PHE A 110 11.63 20.56 2.12
C PHE A 110 12.71 21.48 2.68
N ASN A 111 12.50 22.81 2.67
CA ASN A 111 13.42 23.80 3.23
C ASN A 111 13.61 23.58 4.75
N SER A 112 12.54 23.29 5.47
CA SER A 112 12.59 22.98 6.90
C SER A 112 13.41 21.71 7.17
N ALA A 113 13.25 20.68 6.34
CA ALA A 113 14.04 19.45 6.45
C ALA A 113 15.53 19.69 6.19
N LEU A 114 15.88 20.50 5.19
CA LEU A 114 17.29 20.84 4.89
C LEU A 114 17.98 21.56 6.06
N MET A 115 17.26 22.36 6.83
CA MET A 115 17.83 23.02 8.01
C MET A 115 18.06 22.07 9.19
N ASN A 116 17.52 20.87 9.15
CA ASN A 116 17.63 19.85 10.20
C ASN A 116 18.56 18.68 9.80
N LEU A 117 19.16 18.72 8.63
CA LEU A 117 20.19 17.80 8.17
C LEU A 117 21.57 18.25 8.65
#